data_6ac3626b50384e54b45b4be7c69b5617
#
_entry.id   6ac3626b50384e54b45b4be7c69b5617
#
_cell.length_a   1.000
_cell.length_b   1.000
_cell.length_c   1.000
_cell.angle_alpha   90.00
_cell.angle_beta   90.00
_cell.angle_gamma   90.00
#
_symmetry.space_group_name_H-M   'P 1'
#
loop_
_entity.id
_entity.type
_entity.pdbx_description
1 polymer ?
#
loop_
_entity_poly.entity_id
_entity_poly.type
_entity_poly.pdbx_seq_one_letter_code
_entity_poly.pdbx_strand_id
1 'polypeptide(L)'
;MKYMTVGNELEGASQLILGCMRLAEHDPKEVVSVLETALEVGINFFDHSDVYAGGQSEAKFAQALSSAKIPRDRVLIQSKCGLRDVHTNYHFDFSKDYIISSVEGSLKRLQTDYLDVLLLHRPDALVEPEDVAEAFSQLHQAGKVRYFGVSNQNPYQIELLQKSVEQPLIANQLQFGPAHTPMLDAGLNANMLNPLAIVRDGSVLDYCRLHHITIQPWSPFQVDLNQGLFMEHPKYTQLTETLHAFASDYQVSFEALVLAWILRHPAQMQPIVGSMNPQRIRSMVAAFDIELSRADWYKIYKSAGNPLP
;
A
#
# COMPACT_ATOMS: atom_id res chain seq x y z
N MET A 1 -9.16 -15.59 3.51
CA MET A 1 -8.97 -14.27 2.86
C MET A 1 -10.31 -13.57 2.79
N LYS A 2 -10.33 -12.26 3.06
CA LYS A 2 -11.51 -11.40 2.80
C LYS A 2 -11.28 -10.60 1.52
N TYR A 3 -12.36 -10.31 0.81
CA TYR A 3 -12.36 -9.47 -0.39
C TYR A 3 -13.13 -8.19 -0.10
N MET A 4 -12.77 -7.12 -0.82
CA MET A 4 -13.34 -5.80 -0.64
C MET A 4 -13.54 -5.10 -1.98
N THR A 5 -14.26 -4.00 -1.95
CA THR A 5 -14.32 -3.02 -3.06
C THR A 5 -13.37 -1.87 -2.72
N VAL A 6 -12.42 -1.58 -3.58
CA VAL A 6 -11.47 -0.48 -3.42
C VAL A 6 -12.12 0.79 -3.96
N GLY A 7 -12.23 1.83 -3.13
CA GLY A 7 -12.78 3.14 -3.49
C GLY A 7 -14.22 3.12 -4.01
N ASN A 8 -15.02 2.13 -3.60
CA ASN A 8 -16.37 1.86 -4.11
C ASN A 8 -16.45 1.52 -5.61
N GLU A 9 -15.31 1.26 -6.28
CA GLU A 9 -15.23 1.08 -7.73
C GLU A 9 -14.67 -0.30 -8.12
N LEU A 10 -13.52 -0.69 -7.60
CA LEU A 10 -12.84 -1.93 -7.96
C LEU A 10 -13.28 -3.06 -7.04
N GLU A 11 -14.18 -3.89 -7.53
CA GLU A 11 -14.71 -5.05 -6.79
C GLU A 11 -13.78 -6.26 -6.81
N GLY A 12 -13.95 -7.15 -5.82
CA GLY A 12 -13.28 -8.45 -5.78
C GLY A 12 -11.77 -8.40 -5.47
N ALA A 13 -11.26 -7.28 -4.97
CA ALA A 13 -9.88 -7.15 -4.55
C ALA A 13 -9.66 -7.86 -3.21
N SER A 14 -8.59 -8.66 -3.08
CA SER A 14 -8.17 -9.20 -1.78
C SER A 14 -7.83 -8.07 -0.82
N GLN A 15 -8.25 -8.20 0.45
CA GLN A 15 -7.99 -7.17 1.47
C GLN A 15 -6.52 -7.12 1.91
N LEU A 16 -5.69 -8.10 1.52
CA LEU A 16 -4.22 -8.01 1.54
C LEU A 16 -3.69 -7.85 0.12
N ILE A 17 -2.68 -7.01 -0.02
CA ILE A 17 -1.91 -6.79 -1.26
C ILE A 17 -0.52 -7.41 -1.09
N LEU A 18 -0.03 -8.12 -2.10
CA LEU A 18 1.38 -8.51 -2.15
C LEU A 18 2.20 -7.37 -2.79
N GLY A 19 3.10 -6.78 -2.01
CA GLY A 19 4.05 -5.77 -2.47
C GLY A 19 5.24 -6.41 -3.20
N CYS A 20 5.45 -6.03 -4.44
CA CYS A 20 6.40 -6.66 -5.35
C CYS A 20 7.79 -5.98 -5.42
N MET A 21 8.08 -5.03 -4.53
CA MET A 21 9.32 -4.24 -4.57
C MET A 21 10.58 -5.11 -4.55
N ARG A 22 10.58 -6.22 -3.81
CA ARG A 22 11.74 -7.11 -3.62
C ARG A 22 11.82 -8.27 -4.62
N LEU A 23 10.88 -8.42 -5.56
CA LEU A 23 10.89 -9.55 -6.50
C LEU A 23 12.20 -9.65 -7.30
N ALA A 24 12.81 -8.51 -7.61
CA ALA A 24 14.06 -8.49 -8.37
C ALA A 24 15.25 -9.15 -7.65
N GLU A 25 15.19 -9.26 -6.33
CA GLU A 25 16.26 -9.84 -5.50
C GLU A 25 16.22 -11.38 -5.47
N HIS A 26 15.13 -12.00 -5.94
CA HIS A 26 14.87 -13.43 -5.86
C HIS A 26 15.06 -14.15 -7.19
N ASP A 27 15.35 -15.43 -7.15
CA ASP A 27 15.43 -16.22 -8.36
C ASP A 27 14.03 -16.50 -8.98
N PRO A 28 13.95 -16.83 -10.27
CA PRO A 28 12.66 -17.00 -10.95
C PRO A 28 11.76 -18.08 -10.31
N LYS A 29 12.33 -19.16 -9.74
CA LYS A 29 11.54 -20.24 -9.13
C LYS A 29 10.95 -19.79 -7.79
N GLU A 30 11.71 -19.03 -7.01
CA GLU A 30 11.23 -18.43 -5.77
C GLU A 30 10.06 -17.46 -6.05
N VAL A 31 10.20 -16.60 -7.08
CA VAL A 31 9.13 -15.70 -7.48
C VAL A 31 7.86 -16.45 -7.87
N VAL A 32 7.98 -17.50 -8.68
CA VAL A 32 6.83 -18.38 -9.03
C VAL A 32 6.18 -18.95 -7.77
N SER A 33 6.96 -19.50 -6.85
CA SER A 33 6.44 -20.07 -5.59
C SER A 33 5.72 -19.03 -4.73
N VAL A 34 6.22 -17.78 -4.69
CA VAL A 34 5.58 -16.67 -3.98
C VAL A 34 4.24 -16.32 -4.61
N LEU A 35 4.16 -16.19 -5.94
CA LEU A 35 2.93 -15.86 -6.65
C LEU A 35 1.87 -16.96 -6.50
N GLU A 36 2.26 -18.22 -6.71
CA GLU A 36 1.37 -19.38 -6.52
C GLU A 36 0.82 -19.43 -5.10
N THR A 37 1.69 -19.21 -4.10
CA THR A 37 1.28 -19.17 -2.69
C THR A 37 0.32 -18.01 -2.42
N ALA A 38 0.58 -16.83 -2.95
CA ALA A 38 -0.31 -15.67 -2.78
C ALA A 38 -1.72 -15.99 -3.32
N LEU A 39 -1.80 -16.54 -4.53
CA LEU A 39 -3.08 -16.94 -5.14
C LEU A 39 -3.76 -18.09 -4.40
N GLU A 40 -3.00 -19.08 -3.92
CA GLU A 40 -3.52 -20.19 -3.11
C GLU A 40 -4.22 -19.71 -1.84
N VAL A 41 -3.64 -18.71 -1.15
CA VAL A 41 -4.23 -18.15 0.06
C VAL A 41 -5.27 -17.04 -0.24
N GLY A 42 -5.54 -16.76 -1.52
CA GLY A 42 -6.56 -15.83 -2.00
C GLY A 42 -6.11 -14.38 -2.15
N ILE A 43 -4.81 -14.10 -2.12
CA ILE A 43 -4.28 -12.77 -2.50
C ILE A 43 -4.26 -12.70 -4.02
N ASN A 44 -5.07 -11.81 -4.59
CA ASN A 44 -5.14 -11.57 -6.03
C ASN A 44 -4.65 -10.17 -6.45
N PHE A 45 -4.21 -9.34 -5.51
CA PHE A 45 -3.81 -7.95 -5.76
C PHE A 45 -2.30 -7.78 -5.54
N PHE A 46 -1.60 -7.26 -6.55
CA PHE A 46 -0.14 -7.15 -6.62
C PHE A 46 0.28 -5.71 -6.85
N ASP A 47 1.15 -5.17 -5.97
CA ASP A 47 1.56 -3.78 -5.97
C ASP A 47 3.00 -3.63 -6.49
N HIS A 48 3.15 -2.90 -7.58
CA HIS A 48 4.38 -2.59 -8.28
C HIS A 48 4.71 -1.09 -8.26
N SER A 49 5.81 -0.74 -8.89
CA SER A 49 6.17 0.59 -9.36
C SER A 49 7.17 0.48 -10.51
N ASP A 50 7.11 1.42 -11.44
CA ASP A 50 8.04 1.56 -12.56
C ASP A 50 9.51 1.67 -12.14
N VAL A 51 9.78 2.18 -10.94
CA VAL A 51 11.14 2.37 -10.39
C VAL A 51 11.66 1.20 -9.55
N TYR A 52 10.84 0.20 -9.19
CA TYR A 52 11.30 -0.92 -8.36
C TYR A 52 12.38 -1.73 -9.07
N ALA A 53 13.62 -1.65 -8.54
CA ALA A 53 14.82 -2.20 -9.16
C ALA A 53 14.97 -1.79 -10.65
N GLY A 54 14.67 -0.52 -10.98
CA GLY A 54 14.72 -0.02 -12.35
C GLY A 54 13.75 -0.72 -13.31
N GLY A 55 12.59 -1.15 -12.82
CA GLY A 55 11.55 -1.88 -13.54
C GLY A 55 11.76 -3.40 -13.60
N GLN A 56 12.85 -3.93 -13.03
CA GLN A 56 13.11 -5.38 -13.06
C GLN A 56 12.08 -6.17 -12.25
N SER A 57 11.50 -5.59 -11.19
CA SER A 57 10.44 -6.23 -10.41
C SER A 57 9.20 -6.51 -11.27
N GLU A 58 8.78 -5.57 -12.13
CA GLU A 58 7.68 -5.76 -13.07
C GLU A 58 8.01 -6.85 -14.12
N ALA A 59 9.22 -6.84 -14.67
CA ALA A 59 9.64 -7.84 -15.67
C ALA A 59 9.70 -9.25 -15.05
N LYS A 60 10.23 -9.42 -13.84
CA LYS A 60 10.25 -10.72 -13.15
C LYS A 60 8.85 -11.23 -12.81
N PHE A 61 7.94 -10.32 -12.42
CA PHE A 61 6.54 -10.68 -12.18
C PHE A 61 5.90 -11.26 -13.45
N ALA A 62 6.05 -10.60 -14.58
CA ALA A 62 5.54 -11.07 -15.87
C ALA A 62 6.10 -12.45 -16.25
N GLN A 63 7.41 -12.66 -16.08
CA GLN A 63 8.05 -13.96 -16.32
C GLN A 63 7.48 -15.04 -15.41
N ALA A 64 7.24 -14.73 -14.14
CA ALA A 64 6.69 -15.69 -13.19
C ALA A 64 5.23 -16.05 -13.51
N LEU A 65 4.38 -15.08 -13.87
CA LEU A 65 3.02 -15.34 -14.34
C LEU A 65 3.01 -16.29 -15.55
N SER A 66 3.87 -16.01 -16.55
CA SER A 66 4.00 -16.84 -17.74
C SER A 66 4.48 -18.25 -17.40
N SER A 67 5.51 -18.38 -16.56
CA SER A 67 6.10 -19.68 -16.17
C SER A 67 5.11 -20.55 -15.38
N ALA A 68 4.33 -19.92 -14.50
CA ALA A 68 3.28 -20.58 -13.71
C ALA A 68 1.96 -20.77 -14.51
N LYS A 69 1.89 -20.26 -15.75
CA LYS A 69 0.68 -20.27 -16.58
C LYS A 69 -0.53 -19.64 -15.88
N ILE A 70 -0.30 -18.59 -15.11
CA ILE A 70 -1.35 -17.84 -14.41
C ILE A 70 -1.99 -16.86 -15.40
N PRO A 71 -3.30 -16.96 -15.69
CA PRO A 71 -3.99 -16.03 -16.56
C PRO A 71 -3.99 -14.59 -16.03
N ARG A 72 -3.93 -13.58 -16.91
CA ARG A 72 -3.91 -12.16 -16.54
C ARG A 72 -5.13 -11.73 -15.72
N ASP A 73 -6.28 -12.28 -16.01
CA ASP A 73 -7.55 -11.98 -15.34
C ASP A 73 -7.67 -12.58 -13.92
N ARG A 74 -6.74 -13.44 -13.53
CA ARG A 74 -6.66 -13.97 -12.16
C ARG A 74 -5.98 -13.01 -11.19
N VAL A 75 -5.37 -11.93 -11.67
CA VAL A 75 -4.57 -10.99 -10.89
C VAL A 75 -5.01 -9.55 -11.14
N LEU A 76 -5.04 -8.76 -10.08
CA LEU A 76 -5.16 -7.30 -10.13
C LEU A 76 -3.76 -6.72 -10.00
N ILE A 77 -3.37 -5.90 -10.96
CA ILE A 77 -2.03 -5.29 -11.01
C ILE A 77 -2.17 -3.79 -10.78
N GLN A 78 -1.56 -3.32 -9.70
CA GLN A 78 -1.35 -1.92 -9.40
C GLN A 78 0.11 -1.57 -9.69
N SER A 79 0.37 -0.46 -10.40
CA SER A 79 1.70 0.09 -10.52
C SER A 79 1.68 1.59 -10.22
N LYS A 80 2.86 2.21 -10.17
CA LYS A 80 3.01 3.62 -9.79
C LYS A 80 3.98 4.31 -10.73
N CYS A 81 3.76 5.62 -10.95
CA CYS A 81 4.66 6.49 -11.71
C CYS A 81 4.88 7.83 -11.00
N GLY A 82 5.74 8.67 -11.56
CA GLY A 82 5.98 10.02 -11.07
C GLY A 82 7.30 10.20 -10.32
N LEU A 83 8.11 9.13 -10.17
CA LEU A 83 9.49 9.22 -9.67
C LEU A 83 10.44 9.08 -10.85
N ARG A 84 11.26 10.08 -11.09
CA ARG A 84 12.15 10.12 -12.25
C ARG A 84 13.61 10.11 -11.83
N ASP A 85 14.46 9.46 -12.62
CA ASP A 85 15.92 9.46 -12.50
C ASP A 85 16.44 9.13 -11.09
N VAL A 86 15.80 8.15 -10.40
CA VAL A 86 15.99 7.83 -8.99
C VAL A 86 17.46 7.52 -8.60
N HIS A 87 18.32 7.19 -9.55
CA HIS A 87 19.73 6.87 -9.33
C HIS A 87 20.68 7.98 -9.78
N THR A 88 20.21 9.02 -10.47
CA THR A 88 21.06 10.06 -11.07
C THR A 88 20.66 11.46 -10.64
N ASN A 89 19.51 11.94 -11.07
CA ASN A 89 18.97 13.26 -10.77
C ASN A 89 17.53 13.12 -10.27
N TYR A 90 17.36 12.49 -9.10
CA TYR A 90 16.04 12.16 -8.54
C TYR A 90 15.15 13.37 -8.41
N HIS A 91 14.00 13.34 -9.08
CA HIS A 91 12.95 14.35 -9.00
C HIS A 91 11.57 13.74 -9.25
N PHE A 92 10.52 14.54 -9.02
CA PHE A 92 9.14 14.17 -9.32
C PHE A 92 8.74 14.76 -10.67
N ASP A 93 7.89 14.03 -11.41
CA ASP A 93 7.42 14.47 -12.72
C ASP A 93 6.00 13.93 -12.96
N PHE A 94 5.01 14.81 -12.88
CA PHE A 94 3.60 14.53 -13.19
C PHE A 94 3.15 15.15 -14.50
N SER A 95 4.10 15.50 -15.39
CA SER A 95 3.75 15.92 -16.74
C SER A 95 3.00 14.81 -17.48
N LYS A 96 2.08 15.21 -18.33
CA LYS A 96 1.30 14.29 -19.17
C LYS A 96 2.16 13.27 -19.91
N ASP A 97 3.18 13.74 -20.59
CA ASP A 97 4.06 12.90 -21.43
C ASP A 97 4.83 11.88 -20.58
N TYR A 98 5.29 12.28 -19.38
CA TYR A 98 5.98 11.37 -18.50
C TYR A 98 5.05 10.30 -17.92
N ILE A 99 3.85 10.65 -17.47
CA ILE A 99 2.86 9.70 -16.97
C ILE A 99 2.55 8.66 -18.05
N ILE A 100 2.25 9.10 -19.28
CA ILE A 100 1.93 8.20 -20.39
C ILE A 100 3.11 7.28 -20.72
N SER A 101 4.32 7.84 -20.86
CA SER A 101 5.51 7.05 -21.21
C SER A 101 5.88 6.05 -20.11
N SER A 102 5.68 6.40 -18.84
CA SER A 102 5.91 5.51 -17.70
C SER A 102 4.94 4.32 -17.72
N VAL A 103 3.65 4.56 -17.97
CA VAL A 103 2.65 3.49 -18.12
C VAL A 103 2.97 2.57 -19.29
N GLU A 104 3.32 3.11 -20.45
CA GLU A 104 3.73 2.30 -21.61
C GLU A 104 4.95 1.41 -21.28
N GLY A 105 5.91 1.96 -20.54
CA GLY A 105 7.05 1.22 -20.03
C GLY A 105 6.64 0.08 -19.10
N SER A 106 5.74 0.34 -18.15
CA SER A 106 5.22 -0.66 -17.22
C SER A 106 4.44 -1.77 -17.93
N LEU A 107 3.56 -1.43 -18.87
CA LEU A 107 2.81 -2.40 -19.67
C LEU A 107 3.74 -3.33 -20.44
N LYS A 108 4.80 -2.77 -21.05
CA LYS A 108 5.81 -3.56 -21.77
C LYS A 108 6.56 -4.51 -20.83
N ARG A 109 6.98 -4.06 -19.64
CA ARG A 109 7.72 -4.89 -18.68
C ARG A 109 6.82 -5.97 -18.07
N LEU A 110 5.57 -5.62 -17.75
CA LEU A 110 4.55 -6.52 -17.21
C LEU A 110 3.95 -7.46 -18.28
N GLN A 111 4.26 -7.25 -19.57
CA GLN A 111 3.72 -8.05 -20.69
C GLN A 111 2.19 -8.13 -20.66
N THR A 112 1.53 -7.00 -20.44
CA THR A 112 0.07 -6.87 -20.36
C THR A 112 -0.41 -5.64 -21.11
N ASP A 113 -1.67 -5.66 -21.54
CA ASP A 113 -2.28 -4.54 -22.26
C ASP A 113 -2.86 -3.49 -21.33
N TYR A 114 -3.02 -3.80 -20.03
CA TYR A 114 -3.62 -2.89 -19.06
C TYR A 114 -3.10 -3.07 -17.64
N LEU A 115 -3.16 -1.97 -16.87
CA LEU A 115 -3.08 -1.95 -15.40
C LEU A 115 -4.50 -1.88 -14.84
N ASP A 116 -4.74 -2.57 -13.72
CA ASP A 116 -6.01 -2.40 -12.99
C ASP A 116 -6.01 -1.07 -12.24
N VAL A 117 -4.88 -0.70 -11.60
CA VAL A 117 -4.74 0.58 -10.89
C VAL A 117 -3.40 1.24 -11.23
N LEU A 118 -3.43 2.56 -11.45
CA LEU A 118 -2.25 3.41 -11.50
C LEU A 118 -2.25 4.39 -10.33
N LEU A 119 -1.16 4.46 -9.57
CA LEU A 119 -0.97 5.46 -8.53
C LEU A 119 0.06 6.52 -8.92
N LEU A 120 -0.18 7.77 -8.56
CA LEU A 120 0.86 8.80 -8.50
C LEU A 120 1.70 8.56 -7.23
N HIS A 121 3.01 8.25 -7.38
CA HIS A 121 3.82 7.62 -6.33
C HIS A 121 4.15 8.53 -5.13
N ARG A 122 4.44 9.81 -5.41
CA ARG A 122 4.71 10.86 -4.41
C ARG A 122 4.17 12.18 -4.90
N PRO A 123 3.83 13.12 -4.01
CA PRO A 123 3.41 14.45 -4.45
C PRO A 123 4.49 15.14 -5.29
N ASP A 124 4.10 15.71 -6.42
CA ASP A 124 4.94 16.59 -7.22
C ASP A 124 4.60 18.04 -6.87
N ALA A 125 5.61 18.81 -6.45
CA ALA A 125 5.42 20.24 -6.10
C ALA A 125 5.15 21.13 -7.33
N LEU A 126 5.44 20.62 -8.52
CA LEU A 126 5.26 21.34 -9.80
C LEU A 126 4.07 20.78 -10.60
N VAL A 127 3.18 20.02 -9.95
CA VAL A 127 2.04 19.39 -10.61
C VAL A 127 1.10 20.45 -11.22
N GLU A 128 0.77 20.24 -12.50
CA GLU A 128 -0.35 20.90 -13.17
C GLU A 128 -1.49 19.86 -13.23
N PRO A 129 -2.60 20.06 -12.50
CA PRO A 129 -3.70 19.08 -12.45
C PRO A 129 -4.30 18.77 -13.82
N GLU A 130 -4.26 19.68 -14.75
CA GLU A 130 -4.73 19.53 -16.12
C GLU A 130 -3.89 18.51 -16.90
N ASP A 131 -2.56 18.50 -16.73
CA ASP A 131 -1.66 17.52 -17.33
C ASP A 131 -1.98 16.11 -16.85
N VAL A 132 -2.21 15.97 -15.54
CA VAL A 132 -2.62 14.68 -14.94
C VAL A 132 -3.98 14.25 -15.50
N ALA A 133 -4.95 15.17 -15.59
CA ALA A 133 -6.29 14.89 -16.10
C ALA A 133 -6.25 14.41 -17.56
N GLU A 134 -5.47 15.08 -18.40
CA GLU A 134 -5.30 14.67 -19.80
C GLU A 134 -4.63 13.29 -19.92
N ALA A 135 -3.58 13.02 -19.12
CA ALA A 135 -2.91 11.73 -19.11
C ALA A 135 -3.85 10.60 -18.68
N PHE A 136 -4.59 10.79 -17.57
CA PHE A 136 -5.53 9.80 -17.04
C PHE A 136 -6.67 9.54 -18.02
N SER A 137 -7.26 10.58 -18.59
CA SER A 137 -8.34 10.45 -19.57
C SER A 137 -7.87 9.68 -20.81
N GLN A 138 -6.67 9.99 -21.34
CA GLN A 138 -6.10 9.28 -22.48
C GLN A 138 -5.83 7.80 -22.18
N LEU A 139 -5.23 7.50 -21.03
CA LEU A 139 -4.93 6.12 -20.61
C LEU A 139 -6.20 5.31 -20.34
N HIS A 140 -7.20 5.91 -19.75
CA HIS A 140 -8.49 5.28 -19.48
C HIS A 140 -9.26 4.99 -20.76
N GLN A 141 -9.38 5.97 -21.66
CA GLN A 141 -10.06 5.82 -22.95
C GLN A 141 -9.37 4.78 -23.86
N ALA A 142 -8.05 4.66 -23.76
CA ALA A 142 -7.29 3.63 -24.47
C ALA A 142 -7.38 2.23 -23.81
N GLY A 143 -8.07 2.10 -22.68
CA GLY A 143 -8.19 0.85 -21.93
C GLY A 143 -6.90 0.38 -21.25
N LYS A 144 -5.88 1.25 -21.17
CA LYS A 144 -4.56 0.92 -20.60
C LYS A 144 -4.51 1.00 -19.08
N VAL A 145 -5.37 1.80 -18.47
CA VAL A 145 -5.54 1.91 -17.01
C VAL A 145 -7.02 1.95 -16.70
N ARG A 146 -7.46 1.11 -15.76
CA ARG A 146 -8.87 1.01 -15.36
C ARG A 146 -9.24 2.00 -14.27
N TYR A 147 -8.40 2.07 -13.22
CA TYR A 147 -8.63 2.91 -12.05
C TYR A 147 -7.38 3.68 -11.67
N PHE A 148 -7.57 4.79 -10.96
CA PHE A 148 -6.51 5.71 -10.57
C PHE A 148 -6.52 5.97 -9.07
N GLY A 149 -5.37 6.34 -8.53
CA GLY A 149 -5.20 6.71 -7.14
C GLY A 149 -3.89 7.46 -6.92
N VAL A 150 -3.58 7.68 -5.67
CA VAL A 150 -2.40 8.44 -5.24
C VAL A 150 -1.63 7.69 -4.15
N SER A 151 -0.45 8.18 -3.84
CA SER A 151 0.34 7.70 -2.70
C SER A 151 0.97 8.89 -1.99
N ASN A 152 0.88 8.89 -0.66
CA ASN A 152 1.45 9.90 0.24
C ASN A 152 0.94 11.33 0.00
N GLN A 153 -0.28 11.47 -0.47
CA GLN A 153 -0.91 12.78 -0.67
C GLN A 153 -1.82 13.16 0.49
N ASN A 154 -1.80 14.45 0.85
CA ASN A 154 -2.70 15.02 1.83
C ASN A 154 -4.06 15.39 1.19
N PRO A 155 -5.10 15.69 1.99
CA PRO A 155 -6.43 16.00 1.48
C PRO A 155 -6.47 17.10 0.41
N TYR A 156 -5.75 18.20 0.62
CA TYR A 156 -5.77 19.33 -0.32
C TYR A 156 -5.06 19.03 -1.65
N GLN A 157 -4.06 18.16 -1.66
CA GLN A 157 -3.45 17.67 -2.90
C GLN A 157 -4.41 16.78 -3.68
N ILE A 158 -5.17 15.93 -3.00
CA ILE A 158 -6.21 15.10 -3.62
C ILE A 158 -7.33 15.99 -4.20
N GLU A 159 -7.83 16.95 -3.43
CA GLU A 159 -8.85 17.92 -3.90
C GLU A 159 -8.38 18.70 -5.12
N LEU A 160 -7.11 19.15 -5.10
CA LEU A 160 -6.51 19.89 -6.23
C LEU A 160 -6.52 19.05 -7.51
N LEU A 161 -6.13 17.78 -7.43
CA LEU A 161 -6.18 16.87 -8.58
C LEU A 161 -7.61 16.59 -9.03
N GLN A 162 -8.53 16.28 -8.10
CA GLN A 162 -9.94 15.97 -8.42
C GLN A 162 -10.72 17.14 -9.00
N LYS A 163 -10.17 18.35 -8.91
CA LYS A 163 -10.76 19.52 -9.56
C LYS A 163 -10.71 19.45 -11.09
N SER A 164 -9.69 18.78 -11.65
CA SER A 164 -9.46 18.64 -13.10
C SER A 164 -9.60 17.17 -13.56
N VAL A 165 -9.24 16.20 -12.72
CA VAL A 165 -9.32 14.76 -13.01
C VAL A 165 -10.76 14.28 -12.87
N GLU A 166 -11.34 13.72 -13.95
CA GLU A 166 -12.71 13.16 -13.94
C GLU A 166 -12.81 11.80 -13.26
N GLN A 167 -11.75 10.99 -13.37
CA GLN A 167 -11.72 9.64 -12.80
C GLN A 167 -11.61 9.71 -11.27
N PRO A 168 -12.38 8.90 -10.51
CA PRO A 168 -12.24 8.85 -9.07
C PRO A 168 -10.83 8.39 -8.65
N LEU A 169 -10.26 9.02 -7.64
CA LEU A 169 -9.03 8.55 -6.99
C LEU A 169 -9.41 7.53 -5.93
N ILE A 170 -9.34 6.22 -6.27
CA ILE A 170 -9.91 5.14 -5.46
C ILE A 170 -9.05 4.73 -4.26
N ALA A 171 -7.77 5.08 -4.26
CA ALA A 171 -6.84 4.69 -3.20
C ALA A 171 -5.84 5.79 -2.88
N ASN A 172 -5.43 5.86 -1.60
CA ASN A 172 -4.26 6.60 -1.16
C ASN A 172 -3.34 5.65 -0.39
N GLN A 173 -2.14 5.39 -0.94
CA GLN A 173 -1.18 4.49 -0.35
C GLN A 173 -0.32 5.26 0.66
N LEU A 174 -0.44 4.95 1.96
CA LEU A 174 0.16 5.68 3.07
C LEU A 174 0.95 4.74 3.97
N GLN A 175 2.07 5.19 4.57
CA GLN A 175 2.73 4.41 5.60
C GLN A 175 1.82 4.29 6.83
N PHE A 176 1.61 3.06 7.30
CA PHE A 176 0.87 2.82 8.54
C PHE A 176 1.19 1.46 9.13
N GLY A 177 1.39 1.43 10.43
CA GLY A 177 1.61 0.21 11.22
C GLY A 177 1.71 0.56 12.70
N PRO A 178 1.82 -0.43 13.61
CA PRO A 178 1.84 -0.18 15.06
C PRO A 178 2.96 0.76 15.53
N ALA A 179 4.09 0.82 14.80
CA ALA A 179 5.22 1.71 15.08
C ALA A 179 5.18 3.03 14.29
N HIS A 180 4.21 3.21 13.39
CA HIS A 180 4.04 4.42 12.55
C HIS A 180 2.58 4.82 12.49
N THR A 181 2.13 5.71 13.38
CA THR A 181 0.73 6.06 13.60
C THR A 181 0.35 7.53 13.39
N PRO A 182 1.14 8.40 12.71
CA PRO A 182 0.84 9.84 12.65
C PRO A 182 -0.58 10.19 12.20
N MET A 183 -1.17 9.42 11.28
CA MET A 183 -2.52 9.69 10.79
C MET A 183 -3.64 9.38 11.81
N LEU A 184 -3.33 8.63 12.90
CA LEU A 184 -4.23 8.44 14.04
C LEU A 184 -3.99 9.46 15.15
N ASP A 185 -2.72 9.80 15.38
CA ASP A 185 -2.27 10.48 16.59
C ASP A 185 -2.93 11.85 16.75
N ALA A 186 -2.96 12.64 15.67
CA ALA A 186 -3.53 13.98 15.69
C ALA A 186 -5.03 13.96 16.03
N GLY A 187 -5.79 12.99 15.49
CA GLY A 187 -7.23 12.85 15.78
C GLY A 187 -7.50 12.43 17.21
N LEU A 188 -6.69 11.52 17.78
CA LEU A 188 -6.81 11.09 19.17
C LEU A 188 -6.43 12.19 20.17
N ASN A 189 -5.58 13.14 19.78
CA ASN A 189 -5.10 14.23 20.61
C ASN A 189 -5.71 15.60 20.20
N ALA A 190 -6.88 15.59 19.56
CA ALA A 190 -7.52 16.82 19.11
C ALA A 190 -7.73 17.81 20.28
N ASN A 191 -7.39 19.10 20.05
CA ASN A 191 -7.44 20.17 21.03
C ASN A 191 -6.51 20.00 22.26
N MET A 192 -5.47 19.18 22.17
CA MET A 192 -4.45 19.00 23.21
C MET A 192 -3.20 19.83 22.89
N LEU A 193 -2.36 20.10 23.91
CA LEU A 193 -1.10 20.86 23.75
C LEU A 193 0.15 19.99 23.56
N ASN A 194 0.00 18.67 23.54
CA ASN A 194 1.13 17.76 23.35
C ASN A 194 1.58 17.66 21.86
N PRO A 195 2.80 17.18 21.57
CA PRO A 195 3.31 17.08 20.20
C PRO A 195 2.51 16.17 19.26
N LEU A 196 1.72 15.22 19.79
CA LEU A 196 0.88 14.32 18.97
C LEU A 196 -0.37 15.02 18.46
N ALA A 197 -0.78 16.16 19.04
CA ALA A 197 -1.90 16.97 18.59
C ALA A 197 -1.59 17.77 17.29
N ILE A 198 -0.33 17.77 16.84
CA ILE A 198 0.06 18.52 15.63
C ILE A 198 -0.42 17.76 14.40
N VAL A 199 -1.35 18.33 13.67
CA VAL A 199 -1.82 17.79 12.38
C VAL A 199 -0.71 18.00 11.33
N ARG A 200 -0.10 16.90 10.87
CA ARG A 200 0.99 16.91 9.88
C ARG A 200 0.53 16.55 8.48
N ASP A 201 -0.58 15.85 8.38
CA ASP A 201 -1.06 15.22 7.15
C ASP A 201 -2.44 15.72 6.70
N GLY A 202 -2.96 16.76 7.33
CA GLY A 202 -4.27 17.34 7.00
C GLY A 202 -5.44 16.45 7.40
N SER A 203 -5.29 15.55 8.40
CA SER A 203 -6.31 14.58 8.81
C SER A 203 -6.69 13.60 7.68
N VAL A 204 -5.69 13.11 6.97
CA VAL A 204 -5.85 12.26 5.79
C VAL A 204 -6.67 10.99 6.07
N LEU A 205 -6.60 10.43 7.28
CA LEU A 205 -7.38 9.25 7.65
C LEU A 205 -8.88 9.51 7.56
N ASP A 206 -9.35 10.60 8.20
CA ASP A 206 -10.78 10.93 8.21
C ASP A 206 -11.25 11.42 6.85
N TYR A 207 -10.41 12.16 6.14
CA TYR A 207 -10.69 12.57 4.77
C TYR A 207 -10.90 11.37 3.84
N CYS A 208 -10.00 10.39 3.85
CA CYS A 208 -10.13 9.19 3.02
C CYS A 208 -11.40 8.40 3.38
N ARG A 209 -11.76 8.32 4.67
CA ARG A 209 -13.01 7.67 5.10
C ARG A 209 -14.26 8.39 4.61
N LEU A 210 -14.26 9.72 4.65
CA LEU A 210 -15.40 10.55 4.19
C LEU A 210 -15.61 10.44 2.68
N HIS A 211 -14.53 10.34 1.91
CA HIS A 211 -14.57 10.33 0.45
C HIS A 211 -14.47 8.92 -0.15
N HIS A 212 -14.57 7.86 0.66
CA HIS A 212 -14.47 6.47 0.23
C HIS A 212 -13.17 6.12 -0.51
N ILE A 213 -12.08 6.81 -0.19
CA ILE A 213 -10.74 6.51 -0.71
C ILE A 213 -10.13 5.40 0.15
N THR A 214 -9.81 4.27 -0.43
CA THR A 214 -9.21 3.15 0.30
C THR A 214 -7.77 3.50 0.71
N ILE A 215 -7.50 3.45 2.02
CA ILE A 215 -6.14 3.57 2.54
C ILE A 215 -5.42 2.25 2.36
N GLN A 216 -4.26 2.29 1.69
CA GLN A 216 -3.38 1.14 1.50
C GLN A 216 -2.12 1.29 2.36
N PRO A 217 -2.07 0.72 3.58
CA PRO A 217 -0.91 0.78 4.45
C PRO A 217 0.32 0.10 3.84
N TRP A 218 1.36 0.88 3.50
CA TRP A 218 2.64 0.33 3.12
C TRP A 218 3.58 0.25 4.32
N SER A 219 4.57 -0.66 4.25
CA SER A 219 5.57 -0.90 5.31
C SER A 219 5.01 -1.09 6.72
N PRO A 220 4.02 -1.96 6.94
CA PRO A 220 3.34 -2.12 8.24
C PRO A 220 4.25 -2.60 9.37
N PHE A 221 5.44 -3.12 9.05
CA PHE A 221 6.42 -3.65 10.01
C PHE A 221 7.62 -2.72 10.22
N GLN A 222 7.66 -1.57 9.55
CA GLN A 222 8.80 -0.65 9.63
C GLN A 222 8.51 0.54 10.55
N VAL A 223 9.58 1.07 11.14
CA VAL A 223 9.56 2.40 11.78
C VAL A 223 9.44 3.47 10.70
N ASP A 224 10.40 3.48 9.79
CA ASP A 224 10.44 4.22 8.54
C ASP A 224 11.41 3.53 7.56
N LEU A 225 11.62 4.14 6.38
CA LEU A 225 12.48 3.55 5.34
C LEU A 225 13.97 3.50 5.75
N ASN A 226 14.42 4.30 6.71
CA ASN A 226 15.83 4.40 7.13
C ASN A 226 16.10 3.58 8.39
N GLN A 227 15.13 3.42 9.28
CA GLN A 227 15.28 2.79 10.59
C GLN A 227 14.95 1.29 10.58
N GLY A 228 14.38 0.78 9.48
CA GLY A 228 14.12 -0.65 9.30
C GLY A 228 12.95 -1.18 10.12
N LEU A 229 13.01 -2.46 10.47
CA LEU A 229 11.92 -3.16 11.16
C LEU A 229 11.80 -2.72 12.62
N PHE A 230 10.58 -2.44 13.09
CA PHE A 230 10.38 -1.97 14.47
C PHE A 230 10.69 -3.07 15.50
N MET A 231 10.54 -4.34 15.17
CA MET A 231 10.86 -5.44 16.09
C MET A 231 12.36 -5.56 16.39
N GLU A 232 13.21 -4.98 15.58
CA GLU A 232 14.67 -4.93 15.77
C GLU A 232 15.14 -3.61 16.37
N HIS A 233 14.22 -2.64 16.56
CA HIS A 233 14.55 -1.29 16.98
C HIS A 233 14.34 -1.11 18.49
N PRO A 234 15.36 -0.66 19.28
CA PRO A 234 15.31 -0.61 20.74
C PRO A 234 14.20 0.27 21.31
N LYS A 235 13.78 1.31 20.60
CA LYS A 235 12.64 2.16 21.00
C LYS A 235 11.33 1.38 21.12
N TYR A 236 11.16 0.30 20.34
CA TYR A 236 9.92 -0.45 20.23
C TYR A 236 9.95 -1.83 20.92
N THR A 237 10.88 -2.04 21.87
CA THR A 237 10.96 -3.29 22.64
C THR A 237 9.64 -3.62 23.29
N GLN A 238 9.00 -2.67 23.98
CA GLN A 238 7.71 -2.86 24.65
C GLN A 238 6.58 -3.21 23.66
N LEU A 239 6.55 -2.57 22.48
CA LEU A 239 5.61 -2.91 21.41
C LEU A 239 5.82 -4.34 20.93
N THR A 240 7.07 -4.72 20.67
CA THR A 240 7.43 -6.05 20.19
C THR A 240 7.04 -7.14 21.18
N GLU A 241 7.36 -6.95 22.48
CA GLU A 241 6.97 -7.87 23.55
C GLU A 241 5.45 -7.99 23.68
N THR A 242 4.73 -6.87 23.62
CA THR A 242 3.27 -6.84 23.68
C THR A 242 2.65 -7.62 22.51
N LEU A 243 3.15 -7.39 21.30
CA LEU A 243 2.68 -8.11 20.11
C LEU A 243 2.98 -9.61 20.17
N HIS A 244 4.17 -10.02 20.68
CA HIS A 244 4.49 -11.43 20.88
C HIS A 244 3.56 -12.10 21.91
N ALA A 245 3.27 -11.41 23.03
CA ALA A 245 2.34 -11.92 24.04
C ALA A 245 0.94 -12.17 23.42
N PHE A 246 0.39 -11.18 22.73
CA PHE A 246 -0.90 -11.35 22.05
C PHE A 246 -0.86 -12.40 20.93
N ALA A 247 0.22 -12.48 20.16
CA ALA A 247 0.35 -13.52 19.14
C ALA A 247 0.32 -14.92 19.75
N SER A 248 0.94 -15.12 20.93
CA SER A 248 0.87 -16.35 21.70
C SER A 248 -0.55 -16.62 22.22
N ASP A 249 -1.22 -15.61 22.80
CA ASP A 249 -2.57 -15.76 23.36
C ASP A 249 -3.60 -16.12 22.28
N TYR A 250 -3.49 -15.52 21.10
CA TYR A 250 -4.33 -15.82 19.93
C TYR A 250 -3.87 -17.03 19.11
N GLN A 251 -2.72 -17.64 19.44
CA GLN A 251 -2.12 -18.79 18.73
C GLN A 251 -1.90 -18.52 17.22
N VAL A 252 -1.40 -17.33 16.89
CA VAL A 252 -1.13 -16.88 15.52
C VAL A 252 0.31 -16.42 15.36
N SER A 253 0.74 -16.17 14.10
CA SER A 253 2.03 -15.56 13.86
C SER A 253 2.05 -14.09 14.27
N PHE A 254 3.24 -13.58 14.58
CA PHE A 254 3.48 -12.17 14.88
C PHE A 254 2.94 -11.27 13.77
N GLU A 255 3.22 -11.64 12.51
CA GLU A 255 2.79 -10.89 11.33
C GLU A 255 1.26 -10.86 11.20
N ALA A 256 0.58 -11.98 11.49
CA ALA A 256 -0.88 -12.01 11.47
C ALA A 256 -1.48 -11.06 12.49
N LEU A 257 -0.89 -11.00 13.70
CA LEU A 257 -1.36 -10.09 14.75
C LEU A 257 -1.17 -8.61 14.38
N VAL A 258 -0.01 -8.24 13.81
CA VAL A 258 0.23 -6.87 13.32
C VAL A 258 -0.79 -6.47 12.26
N LEU A 259 -1.07 -7.37 11.33
CA LEU A 259 -2.08 -7.13 10.29
C LEU A 259 -3.49 -7.07 10.87
N ALA A 260 -3.83 -7.91 11.84
CA ALA A 260 -5.11 -7.86 12.54
C ALA A 260 -5.33 -6.51 13.24
N TRP A 261 -4.28 -5.92 13.82
CA TRP A 261 -4.34 -4.60 14.42
C TRP A 261 -4.71 -3.52 13.38
N ILE A 262 -4.12 -3.56 12.19
CA ILE A 262 -4.45 -2.64 11.09
C ILE A 262 -5.88 -2.88 10.59
N LEU A 263 -6.22 -4.14 10.30
CA LEU A 263 -7.51 -4.55 9.75
C LEU A 263 -8.68 -4.30 10.72
N ARG A 264 -8.40 -4.22 12.03
CA ARG A 264 -9.39 -3.91 13.06
C ARG A 264 -9.92 -2.49 12.95
N HIS A 265 -9.17 -1.59 12.31
CA HIS A 265 -9.59 -0.20 12.15
C HIS A 265 -10.80 -0.09 11.20
N PRO A 266 -11.85 0.71 11.53
CA PRO A 266 -13.08 0.79 10.75
C PRO A 266 -12.92 1.47 9.36
N ALA A 267 -11.73 1.99 9.03
CA ALA A 267 -11.41 2.51 7.71
C ALA A 267 -11.32 1.43 6.61
N GLN A 268 -11.49 0.14 6.95
CA GLN A 268 -11.38 -0.97 6.02
C GLN A 268 -10.11 -0.92 5.15
N MET A 269 -8.99 -0.72 5.81
CA MET A 269 -7.69 -0.60 5.15
C MET A 269 -7.30 -1.87 4.40
N GLN A 270 -6.46 -1.71 3.37
CA GLN A 270 -5.93 -2.77 2.51
C GLN A 270 -4.40 -2.85 2.64
N PRO A 271 -3.84 -3.54 3.65
CA PRO A 271 -2.40 -3.56 3.91
C PRO A 271 -1.59 -4.21 2.79
N ILE A 272 -0.40 -3.65 2.53
CA ILE A 272 0.58 -4.16 1.58
C ILE A 272 1.65 -4.90 2.34
N VAL A 273 1.76 -6.21 2.11
CA VAL A 273 2.76 -7.09 2.72
C VAL A 273 3.90 -7.36 1.74
N GLY A 274 5.13 -7.11 2.16
CA GLY A 274 6.32 -7.24 1.31
C GLY A 274 7.11 -8.54 1.56
N SER A 275 6.51 -9.56 2.15
CA SER A 275 7.22 -10.82 2.39
C SER A 275 7.36 -11.64 1.11
N MET A 276 8.58 -12.12 0.85
CA MET A 276 8.86 -13.07 -0.23
C MET A 276 8.98 -14.51 0.29
N ASN A 277 8.58 -14.76 1.53
CA ASN A 277 8.57 -16.10 2.13
C ASN A 277 7.15 -16.71 2.06
N PRO A 278 6.95 -17.82 1.33
CA PRO A 278 5.65 -18.47 1.19
C PRO A 278 4.99 -18.86 2.52
N GLN A 279 5.77 -19.35 3.49
CA GLN A 279 5.23 -19.74 4.80
C GLN A 279 4.69 -18.52 5.57
N ARG A 280 5.42 -17.39 5.55
CA ARG A 280 4.94 -16.14 6.16
C ARG A 280 3.69 -15.62 5.46
N ILE A 281 3.62 -15.70 4.13
CA ILE A 281 2.42 -15.28 3.38
C ILE A 281 1.21 -16.12 3.82
N ARG A 282 1.37 -17.45 3.95
CA ARG A 282 0.29 -18.31 4.45
C ARG A 282 -0.13 -17.97 5.88
N SER A 283 0.83 -17.71 6.78
CA SER A 283 0.51 -17.41 8.19
C SER A 283 -0.21 -16.05 8.35
N MET A 284 0.08 -15.08 7.51
CA MET A 284 -0.53 -13.74 7.57
C MET A 284 -2.05 -13.75 7.38
N VAL A 285 -2.58 -14.72 6.64
CA VAL A 285 -4.04 -14.81 6.38
C VAL A 285 -4.85 -15.06 7.65
N ALA A 286 -4.24 -15.65 8.69
CA ALA A 286 -4.88 -15.79 10.00
C ALA A 286 -5.30 -14.44 10.63
N ALA A 287 -4.76 -13.32 10.14
CA ALA A 287 -5.18 -11.98 10.58
C ALA A 287 -6.69 -11.73 10.44
N PHE A 288 -7.35 -12.39 9.49
CA PHE A 288 -8.79 -12.23 9.26
C PHE A 288 -9.68 -12.97 10.27
N ASP A 289 -9.10 -13.88 11.04
CA ASP A 289 -9.81 -14.68 12.04
C ASP A 289 -9.61 -14.13 13.46
N ILE A 290 -8.83 -13.06 13.60
CA ILE A 290 -8.52 -12.42 14.88
C ILE A 290 -9.50 -11.26 15.14
N GLU A 291 -10.24 -11.35 16.24
CA GLU A 291 -11.11 -10.28 16.73
C GLU A 291 -10.44 -9.57 17.92
N LEU A 292 -9.61 -8.57 17.64
CA LEU A 292 -9.02 -7.73 18.67
C LEU A 292 -10.11 -6.90 19.36
N SER A 293 -10.18 -7.00 20.71
CA SER A 293 -11.02 -6.10 21.49
C SER A 293 -10.54 -4.64 21.36
N ARG A 294 -11.39 -3.67 21.68
CA ARG A 294 -10.96 -2.26 21.75
C ARG A 294 -9.83 -2.06 22.77
N ALA A 295 -9.90 -2.74 23.90
CA ALA A 295 -8.89 -2.66 24.94
C ALA A 295 -7.52 -3.17 24.47
N ASP A 296 -7.50 -4.31 23.77
CA ASP A 296 -6.25 -4.90 23.23
C ASP A 296 -5.68 -4.03 22.12
N TRP A 297 -6.54 -3.51 21.23
CA TRP A 297 -6.12 -2.61 20.17
C TRP A 297 -5.41 -1.37 20.72
N TYR A 298 -6.00 -0.71 21.75
CA TYR A 298 -5.38 0.43 22.40
C TYR A 298 -4.17 0.06 23.29
N LYS A 299 -4.12 -1.16 23.82
CA LYS A 299 -2.95 -1.64 24.55
C LYS A 299 -1.74 -1.75 23.63
N ILE A 300 -1.92 -2.25 22.40
CA ILE A 300 -0.89 -2.29 21.36
C ILE A 300 -0.48 -0.86 20.98
N TYR A 301 -1.43 0.03 20.70
CA TYR A 301 -1.16 1.44 20.38
C TYR A 301 -0.30 2.12 21.47
N LYS A 302 -0.64 1.95 22.72
CA LYS A 302 0.11 2.53 23.86
C LYS A 302 1.50 1.93 24.01
N SER A 303 1.68 0.65 23.72
CA SER A 303 2.98 -0.02 23.84
C SER A 303 4.02 0.49 22.86
N ALA A 304 3.61 1.16 21.79
CA ALA A 304 4.48 1.89 20.86
C ALA A 304 5.02 3.22 21.43
N GLY A 305 4.64 3.57 22.68
CA GLY A 305 5.00 4.83 23.33
C GLY A 305 4.01 5.97 23.07
N ASN A 306 2.84 5.66 22.52
CA ASN A 306 1.79 6.63 22.25
C ASN A 306 0.88 6.79 23.49
N PRO A 307 0.92 7.92 24.22
CA PRO A 307 -0.01 8.17 25.31
C PRO A 307 -1.44 8.34 24.78
N LEU A 308 -2.42 7.95 25.59
CA LEU A 308 -3.79 8.40 25.40
C LEU A 308 -4.02 9.64 26.26
N PRO A 309 -4.82 10.61 25.81
CA PRO A 309 -5.22 11.77 26.58
C PRO A 309 -5.93 11.42 27.88
#